data_c56f72f1d128abd4a618cf73e1af6a90
#
_entry.id   c56f72f1d128abd4a618cf73e1af6a90
#
_cell.length_a   1.000
_cell.length_b   1.000
_cell.length_c   1.000
_cell.angle_alpha   90.00
_cell.angle_beta   90.00
_cell.angle_gamma   90.00
#
_symmetry.space_group_name_H-M   'P 1'
#
loop_
_entity.id
_entity.type
_entity.pdbx_description
1 polymer ?
#
loop_
_entity_poly.entity_id
_entity_poly.type
_entity_poly.pdbx_seq_one_letter_code
_entity_poly.pdbx_strand_id
1 'polypeptide(L)'
;MMTKTEKGKIMRQYFIDLEKAWNTPEQVMARALKLADRTIDTLKEDNKKLIDENERMRPKEIFADAVKASTSSILIGDLAKLLRQNGVDTGQKRLFEQLRNEGYLMKTGSSRNMPKQKYVANGFFQIKETVISNPDGSVRMTKTTKVTGKGQQYFLNKYLKNKEAV
;
A
#
# COMPACT_ATOMS: atom_id res chain seq x y z
N MET A 1 37.12 -48.57 5.52
CA MET A 1 37.52 -49.91 5.01
C MET A 1 36.30 -50.71 4.64
N MET A 2 36.04 -50.97 3.35
CA MET A 2 34.91 -51.81 2.94
C MET A 2 35.24 -53.29 3.20
N THR A 3 34.38 -53.93 3.98
CA THR A 3 34.55 -55.35 4.32
C THR A 3 34.52 -56.22 3.07
N LYS A 4 35.60 -56.99 2.86
CA LYS A 4 35.76 -57.97 1.76
C LYS A 4 35.00 -59.30 1.99
N THR A 5 33.99 -59.31 2.82
CA THR A 5 33.17 -60.49 3.14
C THR A 5 32.12 -60.76 2.08
N GLU A 6 31.72 -62.01 1.86
CA GLU A 6 30.65 -62.38 0.91
C GLU A 6 29.35 -61.62 1.18
N LYS A 7 28.98 -61.45 2.44
CA LYS A 7 27.83 -60.61 2.84
C LYS A 7 27.97 -59.16 2.36
N GLY A 8 29.15 -58.59 2.40
CA GLY A 8 29.43 -57.23 1.92
C GLY A 8 29.33 -57.09 0.39
N LYS A 9 29.60 -58.16 -0.37
CA LYS A 9 29.41 -58.18 -1.83
C LYS A 9 27.91 -58.22 -2.17
N ILE A 10 27.14 -59.09 -1.51
CA ILE A 10 25.69 -59.21 -1.69
C ILE A 10 24.98 -57.87 -1.39
N MET A 11 25.32 -57.24 -0.28
CA MET A 11 24.78 -55.95 0.08
C MET A 11 25.09 -54.84 -0.95
N ARG A 12 26.33 -54.79 -1.44
CA ARG A 12 26.70 -53.83 -2.49
C ARG A 12 25.95 -54.09 -3.79
N GLN A 13 25.85 -55.34 -4.20
CA GLN A 13 25.10 -55.71 -5.41
C GLN A 13 23.62 -55.30 -5.26
N TYR A 14 23.00 -55.56 -4.12
CA TYR A 14 21.64 -55.16 -3.82
C TYR A 14 21.44 -53.63 -3.97
N PHE A 15 22.37 -52.82 -3.40
CA PHE A 15 22.24 -51.35 -3.52
C PHE A 15 22.48 -50.87 -4.96
N ILE A 16 23.42 -51.47 -5.70
CA ILE A 16 23.64 -51.15 -7.12
C ILE A 16 22.40 -51.50 -7.95
N ASP A 17 21.78 -52.61 -7.71
CA ASP A 17 20.57 -53.03 -8.44
C ASP A 17 19.35 -52.15 -8.06
N LEU A 18 19.24 -51.76 -6.78
CA LEU A 18 18.25 -50.82 -6.32
C LEU A 18 18.46 -49.45 -6.97
N GLU A 19 19.69 -48.95 -7.01
CA GLU A 19 20.01 -47.66 -7.62
C GLU A 19 19.74 -47.68 -9.14
N LYS A 20 20.05 -48.73 -9.85
CA LYS A 20 19.75 -48.90 -11.27
C LYS A 20 18.24 -48.93 -11.50
N ALA A 21 17.47 -49.67 -10.69
CA ALA A 21 16.02 -49.75 -10.80
C ALA A 21 15.39 -48.38 -10.50
N TRP A 22 15.94 -47.64 -9.54
CA TRP A 22 15.44 -46.31 -9.16
C TRP A 22 15.77 -45.19 -10.18
N ASN A 23 16.87 -45.32 -10.91
CA ASN A 23 17.41 -44.36 -11.86
C ASN A 23 17.21 -44.76 -13.32
N THR A 24 16.23 -45.60 -13.63
CA THR A 24 15.84 -45.79 -15.04
C THR A 24 15.32 -44.47 -15.62
N PRO A 25 15.54 -44.20 -16.91
CA PRO A 25 15.06 -42.97 -17.56
C PRO A 25 13.56 -42.71 -17.34
N GLU A 26 12.75 -43.75 -17.34
CA GLU A 26 11.30 -43.70 -17.13
C GLU A 26 10.96 -43.26 -15.69
N GLN A 27 11.69 -43.82 -14.71
CA GLN A 27 11.46 -43.46 -13.28
C GLN A 27 11.89 -42.02 -12.97
N VAL A 28 13.01 -41.58 -13.57
CA VAL A 28 13.47 -40.19 -13.46
C VAL A 28 12.45 -39.21 -14.10
N MET A 29 11.98 -39.58 -15.31
CA MET A 29 10.98 -38.78 -16.02
C MET A 29 9.66 -38.70 -15.23
N ALA A 30 9.17 -39.82 -14.70
CA ALA A 30 7.94 -39.84 -13.90
C ALA A 30 8.03 -38.97 -12.63
N ARG A 31 9.21 -38.98 -11.97
CA ARG A 31 9.43 -38.10 -10.80
C ARG A 31 9.51 -36.63 -11.21
N ALA A 32 10.17 -36.32 -12.31
CA ALA A 32 10.25 -34.94 -12.82
C ALA A 32 8.88 -34.40 -13.21
N LEU A 33 8.05 -35.19 -13.90
CA LEU A 33 6.67 -34.85 -14.23
C LEU A 33 5.84 -34.58 -12.97
N LYS A 34 5.92 -35.47 -11.98
CA LYS A 34 5.18 -35.29 -10.71
C LYS A 34 5.59 -34.04 -9.94
N LEU A 35 6.88 -33.65 -10.04
CA LEU A 35 7.39 -32.40 -9.46
C LEU A 35 6.89 -31.19 -10.24
N ALA A 36 6.91 -31.27 -11.57
CA ALA A 36 6.40 -30.23 -12.45
C ALA A 36 4.90 -29.97 -12.23
N ASP A 37 4.09 -31.03 -12.14
CA ASP A 37 2.64 -30.94 -11.86
C ASP A 37 2.38 -30.23 -10.52
N ARG A 38 3.08 -30.61 -9.45
CA ARG A 38 2.96 -29.93 -8.16
C ARG A 38 3.32 -28.46 -8.23
N THR A 39 4.39 -28.13 -8.96
CA THR A 39 4.81 -26.73 -9.15
C THR A 39 3.76 -25.95 -9.93
N ILE A 40 3.19 -26.54 -10.98
CA ILE A 40 2.10 -25.94 -11.76
C ILE A 40 0.87 -25.68 -10.89
N ASP A 41 0.48 -26.63 -10.07
CA ASP A 41 -0.69 -26.48 -9.20
C ASP A 41 -0.46 -25.38 -8.15
N THR A 42 0.72 -25.33 -7.53
CA THR A 42 1.09 -24.24 -6.61
C THR A 42 1.04 -22.88 -7.30
N LEU A 43 1.62 -22.78 -8.51
CA LEU A 43 1.61 -21.53 -9.27
C LEU A 43 0.18 -21.11 -9.70
N LYS A 44 -0.69 -22.05 -10.00
CA LYS A 44 -2.12 -21.76 -10.29
C LYS A 44 -2.84 -21.20 -9.07
N GLU A 45 -2.61 -21.80 -7.90
CA GLU A 45 -3.20 -21.30 -6.65
C GLU A 45 -2.71 -19.90 -6.30
N ASP A 46 -1.41 -19.65 -6.45
CA ASP A 46 -0.82 -18.34 -6.17
C ASP A 46 -1.30 -17.28 -7.18
N ASN A 47 -1.38 -17.63 -8.48
CA ASN A 47 -1.99 -16.75 -9.49
C ASN A 47 -3.43 -16.40 -9.15
N LYS A 48 -4.24 -17.37 -8.73
CA LYS A 48 -5.62 -17.12 -8.33
C LYS A 48 -5.69 -16.14 -7.17
N LYS A 49 -4.87 -16.35 -6.12
CA LYS A 49 -4.80 -15.42 -4.98
C LYS A 49 -4.41 -14.01 -5.41
N LEU A 50 -3.41 -13.89 -6.30
CA LEU A 50 -2.96 -12.59 -6.81
C LEU A 50 -4.03 -11.90 -7.66
N ILE A 51 -4.81 -12.63 -8.45
CA ILE A 51 -5.93 -12.10 -9.22
C ILE A 51 -7.01 -11.58 -8.29
N ASP A 52 -7.44 -12.39 -7.30
CA ASP A 52 -8.46 -12.00 -6.33
C ASP A 52 -8.03 -10.76 -5.53
N GLU A 53 -6.76 -10.68 -5.17
CA GLU A 53 -6.18 -9.54 -4.46
C GLU A 53 -6.12 -8.28 -5.34
N ASN A 54 -5.75 -8.44 -6.61
CA ASN A 54 -5.72 -7.36 -7.60
C ASN A 54 -7.13 -6.80 -7.86
N GLU A 55 -8.13 -7.68 -8.04
CA GLU A 55 -9.52 -7.25 -8.22
C GLU A 55 -10.07 -6.49 -7.00
N ARG A 56 -9.69 -6.90 -5.80
CA ARG A 56 -10.03 -6.18 -4.56
C ARG A 56 -9.35 -4.81 -4.46
N MET A 57 -8.14 -4.67 -5.00
CA MET A 57 -7.37 -3.41 -4.95
C MET A 57 -7.75 -2.43 -6.08
N ARG A 58 -8.18 -2.92 -7.25
CA ARG A 58 -8.54 -2.08 -8.42
C ARG A 58 -9.48 -0.91 -8.11
N PRO A 59 -10.59 -1.06 -7.37
CA PRO A 59 -11.46 0.06 -7.05
C PRO A 59 -10.77 1.16 -6.24
N LYS A 60 -9.85 0.76 -5.35
CA LYS A 60 -9.06 1.71 -4.54
C LYS A 60 -8.05 2.49 -5.38
N GLU A 61 -7.46 1.83 -6.37
CA GLU A 61 -6.51 2.43 -7.31
C GLU A 61 -7.21 3.41 -8.26
N ILE A 62 -8.32 3.01 -8.87
CA ILE A 62 -9.14 3.89 -9.73
C ILE A 62 -9.58 5.14 -8.98
N PHE A 63 -10.02 4.97 -7.71
CA PHE A 63 -10.39 6.11 -6.87
C PHE A 63 -9.18 7.00 -6.56
N ALA A 64 -8.04 6.43 -6.22
CA ALA A 64 -6.83 7.18 -5.96
C ALA A 64 -6.34 7.96 -7.19
N ASP A 65 -6.44 7.37 -8.36
CA ASP A 65 -6.07 8.03 -9.62
C ASP A 65 -7.07 9.12 -10.01
N ALA A 66 -8.35 8.91 -9.80
CA ALA A 66 -9.39 9.95 -10.01
C ALA A 66 -9.17 11.16 -9.08
N VAL A 67 -8.83 10.92 -7.82
CA VAL A 67 -8.47 11.97 -6.84
C VAL A 67 -7.19 12.71 -7.25
N LYS A 68 -6.19 11.98 -7.76
CA LYS A 68 -4.93 12.55 -8.23
C LYS A 68 -5.10 13.40 -9.50
N ALA A 69 -5.92 12.92 -10.43
CA ALA A 69 -6.25 13.65 -11.66
C ALA A 69 -7.15 14.86 -11.41
N SER A 70 -7.83 14.91 -10.24
CA SER A 70 -8.64 16.05 -9.85
C SER A 70 -7.76 17.29 -9.66
N THR A 71 -7.94 18.26 -10.52
CA THR A 71 -7.33 19.61 -10.39
C THR A 71 -7.94 20.41 -9.25
N SER A 72 -9.04 19.94 -8.65
CA SER A 72 -9.76 20.63 -7.58
C SER A 72 -9.12 20.39 -6.23
N SER A 73 -8.75 21.48 -5.55
CA SER A 73 -8.33 21.44 -4.15
C SER A 73 -9.54 21.46 -3.24
N ILE A 74 -9.56 20.58 -2.21
CA ILE A 74 -10.63 20.47 -1.22
C ILE A 74 -10.26 21.11 0.12
N LEU A 75 -11.25 21.40 0.96
CA LEU A 75 -11.01 21.85 2.32
C LEU A 75 -10.51 20.68 3.21
N ILE A 76 -9.77 21.00 4.27
CA ILE A 76 -9.32 20.00 5.25
C ILE A 76 -10.53 19.29 5.91
N GLY A 77 -11.66 20.02 6.07
CA GLY A 77 -12.90 19.41 6.55
C GLY A 77 -13.46 18.34 5.60
N ASP A 78 -13.35 18.55 4.29
CA ASP A 78 -13.82 17.59 3.29
C ASP A 78 -12.85 16.40 3.19
N LEU A 79 -11.55 16.64 3.33
CA LEU A 79 -10.58 15.55 3.49
C LEU A 79 -10.89 14.68 4.73
N ALA A 80 -11.31 15.29 5.84
CA ALA A 80 -11.70 14.54 7.04
C ALA A 80 -12.94 13.67 6.80
N LYS A 81 -13.93 14.16 6.03
CA LYS A 81 -15.09 13.35 5.62
C LYS A 81 -14.68 12.19 4.74
N LEU A 82 -13.79 12.45 3.77
CA LEU A 82 -13.25 11.42 2.87
C LEU A 82 -12.50 10.33 3.62
N LEU A 83 -11.64 10.70 4.58
CA LEU A 83 -10.94 9.76 5.46
C LEU A 83 -11.92 8.92 6.28
N ARG A 84 -12.99 9.54 6.82
CA ARG A 84 -14.01 8.83 7.59
C ARG A 84 -14.79 7.83 6.74
N GLN A 85 -15.15 8.17 5.51
CA GLN A 85 -15.80 7.26 4.56
C GLN A 85 -14.93 6.04 4.26
N ASN A 86 -13.61 6.20 4.30
CA ASN A 86 -12.63 5.12 4.13
C ASN A 86 -12.27 4.43 5.47
N GLY A 87 -13.03 4.69 6.54
CA GLY A 87 -12.93 3.98 7.81
C GLY A 87 -11.87 4.51 8.77
N VAL A 88 -11.30 5.70 8.54
CA VAL A 88 -10.42 6.37 9.50
C VAL A 88 -11.28 7.18 10.46
N ASP A 89 -11.27 6.86 11.76
CA ASP A 89 -12.04 7.62 12.75
C ASP A 89 -11.44 9.00 13.01
N THR A 90 -11.84 9.96 12.17
CA THR A 90 -11.40 11.35 12.25
C THR A 90 -12.53 12.31 11.95
N GLY A 91 -12.33 13.58 12.27
CA GLY A 91 -13.21 14.69 11.97
C GLY A 91 -12.39 15.95 11.75
N GLN A 92 -13.01 17.03 11.27
CA GLN A 92 -12.31 18.27 10.92
C GLN A 92 -11.39 18.77 12.03
N LYS A 93 -11.87 18.88 13.27
CA LYS A 93 -11.08 19.39 14.41
C LYS A 93 -9.90 18.46 14.72
N ARG A 94 -10.14 17.14 14.77
CA ARG A 94 -9.11 16.11 15.03
C ARG A 94 -8.06 16.10 13.92
N LEU A 95 -8.47 16.18 12.67
CA LEU A 95 -7.54 16.20 11.54
C LEU A 95 -6.66 17.46 11.53
N PHE A 96 -7.22 18.64 11.83
CA PHE A 96 -6.43 19.85 12.00
C PHE A 96 -5.38 19.72 13.10
N GLU A 97 -5.76 19.13 14.23
CA GLU A 97 -4.87 18.90 15.36
C GLU A 97 -3.75 17.93 14.99
N GLN A 98 -4.10 16.83 14.36
CA GLN A 98 -3.15 15.82 13.89
C GLN A 98 -2.16 16.41 12.87
N LEU A 99 -2.63 17.15 11.87
CA LEU A 99 -1.78 17.81 10.89
C LEU A 99 -0.84 18.86 11.52
N ARG A 100 -1.29 19.55 12.59
CA ARG A 100 -0.41 20.43 13.36
C ARG A 100 0.64 19.65 14.16
N ASN A 101 0.23 18.56 14.81
CA ASN A 101 1.13 17.74 15.64
C ASN A 101 2.18 17.04 14.78
N GLU A 102 1.81 16.56 13.62
CA GLU A 102 2.72 15.97 12.62
C GLU A 102 3.55 17.03 11.87
N GLY A 103 3.28 18.29 12.10
CA GLY A 103 4.10 19.39 11.58
C GLY A 103 3.81 19.78 10.13
N TYR A 104 2.70 19.38 9.56
CA TYR A 104 2.24 19.84 8.24
C TYR A 104 1.72 21.28 8.29
N LEU A 105 1.00 21.61 9.36
CA LEU A 105 0.43 22.93 9.57
C LEU A 105 1.12 23.67 10.71
N MET A 106 1.04 24.98 10.66
CA MET A 106 1.52 25.87 11.72
C MET A 106 0.65 25.71 12.98
N LYS A 107 1.30 25.64 14.16
CA LYS A 107 0.62 25.38 15.44
C LYS A 107 0.00 26.62 16.07
N THR A 108 0.66 27.77 15.98
CA THR A 108 0.37 28.98 16.74
C THR A 108 0.45 30.24 15.90
N GLY A 109 0.04 31.38 16.46
CA GLY A 109 0.13 32.69 15.85
C GLY A 109 -0.98 32.98 14.82
N SER A 110 -0.84 34.10 14.12
CA SER A 110 -1.75 34.53 13.04
C SER A 110 -1.78 33.56 11.86
N SER A 111 -0.74 32.77 11.71
CA SER A 111 -0.61 31.72 10.68
C SER A 111 -1.06 30.33 11.14
N ARG A 112 -1.76 30.24 12.28
CA ARG A 112 -2.29 28.95 12.74
C ARG A 112 -3.13 28.26 11.65
N ASN A 113 -2.94 26.96 11.44
CA ASN A 113 -3.57 26.14 10.39
C ASN A 113 -3.09 26.44 8.97
N MET A 114 -2.14 27.34 8.77
CA MET A 114 -1.51 27.52 7.47
C MET A 114 -0.48 26.42 7.24
N PRO A 115 -0.33 25.93 6.01
CA PRO A 115 0.65 24.89 5.69
C PRO A 115 2.08 25.45 5.77
N LYS A 116 3.01 24.62 6.23
CA LYS A 116 4.41 24.99 6.15
C LYS A 116 4.87 25.00 4.69
N GLN A 117 5.75 25.94 4.35
CA GLN A 117 6.24 26.17 2.98
C GLN A 117 6.74 24.90 2.29
N LYS A 118 7.45 24.02 3.01
CA LYS A 118 7.92 22.73 2.51
C LYS A 118 6.80 21.89 1.87
N TYR A 119 5.62 21.85 2.48
CA TYR A 119 4.50 21.03 2.00
C TYR A 119 3.67 21.73 0.92
N VAL A 120 3.74 23.06 0.85
CA VAL A 120 3.21 23.81 -0.29
C VAL A 120 4.10 23.57 -1.51
N ALA A 121 5.43 23.65 -1.35
CA ALA A 121 6.39 23.36 -2.42
C ALA A 121 6.29 21.91 -2.94
N ASN A 122 6.00 20.95 -2.05
CA ASN A 122 5.73 19.55 -2.43
C ASN A 122 4.39 19.36 -3.14
N GLY A 123 3.56 20.42 -3.22
CA GLY A 123 2.26 20.39 -3.88
C GLY A 123 1.17 19.63 -3.09
N PHE A 124 1.29 19.51 -1.77
CA PHE A 124 0.26 18.87 -0.95
C PHE A 124 -0.85 19.84 -0.56
N PHE A 125 -0.52 21.11 -0.44
CA PHE A 125 -1.45 22.15 -0.03
C PHE A 125 -1.43 23.32 -1.00
N GLN A 126 -2.57 24.01 -1.05
CA GLN A 126 -2.75 25.28 -1.74
C GLN A 126 -3.41 26.26 -0.77
N ILE A 127 -3.01 27.50 -0.82
CA ILE A 127 -3.60 28.60 -0.04
C ILE A 127 -4.55 29.37 -0.95
N LYS A 128 -5.84 29.42 -0.58
CA LYS A 128 -6.81 30.29 -1.25
C LYS A 128 -6.96 31.56 -0.45
N GLU A 129 -6.70 32.71 -1.07
CA GLU A 129 -6.99 34.01 -0.51
C GLU A 129 -8.37 34.47 -0.98
N THR A 130 -9.18 34.95 -0.06
CA THR A 130 -10.53 35.46 -0.35
C THR A 130 -10.68 36.82 0.32
N VAL A 131 -11.10 37.78 -0.43
CA VAL A 131 -11.42 39.12 0.04
C VAL A 131 -12.88 39.12 0.44
N ILE A 132 -13.17 39.52 1.68
CA ILE A 132 -14.54 39.66 2.22
C ILE A 132 -14.73 41.15 2.50
N SER A 133 -15.75 41.73 1.86
CA SER A 133 -16.21 43.06 2.16
C SER A 133 -17.28 42.98 3.24
N ASN A 134 -17.08 43.67 4.36
CA ASN A 134 -18.05 43.75 5.45
C ASN A 134 -19.08 44.82 5.13
N PRO A 135 -20.28 44.78 5.76
CA PRO A 135 -21.31 45.79 5.57
C PRO A 135 -20.90 47.21 6.01
N ASP A 136 -19.87 47.33 6.86
CA ASP A 136 -19.28 48.58 7.34
C ASP A 136 -18.28 49.22 6.35
N GLY A 137 -18.11 48.62 5.15
CA GLY A 137 -17.16 49.07 4.13
C GLY A 137 -15.72 48.61 4.36
N SER A 138 -15.43 47.90 5.45
CA SER A 138 -14.11 47.36 5.70
C SER A 138 -13.84 46.09 4.85
N VAL A 139 -12.60 45.93 4.38
CA VAL A 139 -12.20 44.81 3.57
C VAL A 139 -11.28 43.90 4.39
N ARG A 140 -11.66 42.64 4.52
CA ARG A 140 -10.84 41.62 5.20
C ARG A 140 -10.35 40.56 4.23
N MET A 141 -9.06 40.32 4.23
CA MET A 141 -8.46 39.20 3.48
C MET A 141 -8.40 37.96 4.38
N THR A 142 -9.02 36.88 3.95
CA THR A 142 -8.94 35.57 4.62
C THR A 142 -8.16 34.58 3.81
N LYS A 143 -7.30 33.80 4.49
CA LYS A 143 -6.49 32.74 3.88
C LYS A 143 -7.05 31.38 4.31
N THR A 144 -7.36 30.55 3.35
CA THR A 144 -7.90 29.19 3.58
C THR A 144 -6.94 28.16 3.04
N THR A 145 -6.54 27.23 3.90
CA THR A 145 -5.73 26.07 3.50
C THR A 145 -6.60 25.04 2.81
N LYS A 146 -6.23 24.69 1.60
CA LYS A 146 -6.85 23.61 0.81
C LYS A 146 -5.82 22.49 0.56
N VAL A 147 -6.32 21.27 0.39
CA VAL A 147 -5.54 20.08 0.08
C VAL A 147 -5.68 19.78 -1.41
N THR A 148 -4.59 19.71 -2.12
CA THR A 148 -4.56 19.40 -3.57
C THR A 148 -4.88 17.92 -3.81
N GLY A 149 -5.15 17.51 -5.06
CA GLY A 149 -5.34 16.10 -5.41
C GLY A 149 -4.15 15.22 -4.97
N LYS A 150 -2.92 15.70 -5.17
CA LYS A 150 -1.69 15.01 -4.68
C LYS A 150 -1.66 14.89 -3.16
N GLY A 151 -2.07 15.95 -2.44
CA GLY A 151 -2.16 15.93 -0.98
C GLY A 151 -3.24 14.97 -0.48
N GLN A 152 -4.40 14.96 -1.13
CA GLN A 152 -5.50 14.02 -0.81
C GLN A 152 -5.03 12.57 -0.87
N GLN A 153 -4.40 12.18 -1.98
CA GLN A 153 -3.85 10.82 -2.15
C GLN A 153 -2.80 10.49 -1.09
N TYR A 154 -1.87 11.43 -0.83
CA TYR A 154 -0.84 11.25 0.19
C TYR A 154 -1.42 10.97 1.58
N PHE A 155 -2.38 11.80 2.03
CA PHE A 155 -2.99 11.66 3.34
C PHE A 155 -3.90 10.45 3.45
N LEU A 156 -4.65 10.11 2.38
CA LEU A 156 -5.41 8.86 2.33
C LEU A 156 -4.50 7.64 2.53
N ASN A 157 -3.45 7.54 1.74
CA ASN A 157 -2.51 6.42 1.84
C ASN A 157 -1.82 6.36 3.21
N LYS A 158 -1.43 7.50 3.76
CA LYS A 158 -0.76 7.58 5.06
C LYS A 158 -1.66 7.10 6.20
N TYR A 159 -2.89 7.61 6.26
CA TYR A 159 -3.78 7.33 7.39
C TYR A 159 -4.50 5.99 7.27
N LEU A 160 -4.67 5.45 6.05
CA LEU A 160 -5.15 4.08 5.84
C LEU A 160 -4.11 3.03 6.23
N LYS A 161 -2.84 3.22 5.85
CA LYS A 161 -1.75 2.31 6.26
C LYS A 161 -1.57 2.25 7.77
N ASN A 162 -1.70 3.38 8.46
CA ASN A 162 -1.60 3.41 9.92
C ASN A 162 -2.74 2.65 10.62
N LYS A 163 -3.87 2.40 9.94
CA LYS A 163 -4.98 1.60 10.46
C LYS A 163 -4.72 0.09 10.32
N GLU A 164 -4.00 -0.32 9.28
CA GLU A 164 -3.65 -1.73 9.06
C GLU A 164 -2.51 -2.22 9.97
N ALA A 165 -1.81 -1.28 10.66
CA ALA A 165 -0.69 -1.56 11.55
C ALA A 165 -1.06 -1.60 13.05
N VAL A 166 -2.35 -1.49 13.40
CA VAL A 166 -2.92 -1.61 14.75
C VAL A 166 -3.90 -2.77 14.77
#